data_513f5fe42938da31e556a207a27cd743
#
_entry.id   513f5fe42938da31e556a207a27cd743
#
_cell.length_a   1.000
_cell.length_b   1.000
_cell.length_c   1.000
_cell.angle_alpha   90.00
_cell.angle_beta   90.00
_cell.angle_gamma   90.00
#
_symmetry.space_group_name_H-M   'P 1'
#
loop_
_entity.id
_entity.type
_entity.pdbx_description
1 polymer ?
#
loop_
_entity_poly.entity_id
_entity_poly.type
_entity_poly.pdbx_seq_one_letter_code
_entity_poly.pdbx_strand_id
1 'polypeptide(L)'
;MADIFNEKILPDFLARLKSADSVRAYKRSCSVITEHCQKNFMNLEMDDVKAYAAYLMQLVISGKYSENYASAEFARVRSVASYIADNTEIYGVYYVNPFENCVFPSAGKSVALASIPKLDTINKLLDFVKSDDELYMGLSLILRCSLTSGECIGIKRADFILEEDDTMLLAITKRGYTRHIIVPEDIRTIINNYIVAHKSTSGTLFINSQNEPMQIRAFQKRYEKAASACDFGFTMNDIRNAGITYMLACGSTGPETARYLGINERWAYRYTGAAQEINIVSDDYSNIRVVPN
;
A
#
# COMPACT_ATOMS: atom_id res chain seq x y z
N MET A 1 31.91 -16.88 -22.36
CA MET A 1 30.51 -17.30 -22.49
C MET A 1 29.64 -16.06 -22.41
N ALA A 2 28.68 -15.91 -23.33
CA ALA A 2 27.72 -14.82 -23.25
C ALA A 2 26.98 -14.89 -21.91
N ASP A 3 26.76 -13.75 -21.27
CA ASP A 3 26.03 -13.67 -20.02
C ASP A 3 24.51 -13.77 -20.31
N ILE A 4 24.07 -14.98 -20.56
CA ILE A 4 22.67 -15.27 -20.93
C ILE A 4 21.69 -14.67 -19.93
N PHE A 5 22.06 -14.53 -18.64
CA PHE A 5 21.20 -13.91 -17.66
C PHE A 5 20.93 -12.44 -17.97
N ASN A 6 22.00 -11.65 -18.14
CA ASN A 6 21.88 -10.22 -18.38
C ASN A 6 21.47 -9.89 -19.82
N GLU A 7 21.86 -10.73 -20.81
CA GLU A 7 21.60 -10.48 -22.22
C GLU A 7 20.18 -10.89 -22.65
N LYS A 8 19.59 -11.93 -22.03
CA LYS A 8 18.30 -12.48 -22.46
C LYS A 8 17.30 -12.67 -21.33
N ILE A 9 17.64 -13.44 -20.29
CA ILE A 9 16.69 -13.87 -19.26
C ILE A 9 16.13 -12.69 -18.46
N LEU A 10 17.00 -11.84 -17.94
CA LEU A 10 16.57 -10.68 -17.14
C LEU A 10 15.77 -9.67 -17.98
N PRO A 11 16.15 -9.29 -19.21
CA PRO A 11 15.32 -8.48 -20.09
C PRO A 11 13.92 -9.05 -20.33
N ASP A 12 13.83 -10.35 -20.65
CA ASP A 12 12.54 -11.02 -20.90
C ASP A 12 11.64 -11.03 -19.65
N PHE A 13 12.23 -11.29 -18.47
CA PHE A 13 11.51 -11.18 -17.20
C PHE A 13 10.99 -9.75 -16.96
N LEU A 14 11.84 -8.75 -17.17
CA LEU A 14 11.50 -7.35 -16.94
C LEU A 14 10.44 -6.84 -17.90
N ALA A 15 10.39 -7.31 -19.14
CA ALA A 15 9.37 -6.95 -20.13
C ALA A 15 7.94 -7.34 -19.69
N ARG A 16 7.79 -8.30 -18.78
CA ARG A 16 6.50 -8.71 -18.19
C ARG A 16 5.97 -7.73 -17.13
N LEU A 17 6.83 -6.84 -16.63
CA LEU A 17 6.49 -5.90 -15.57
C LEU A 17 5.81 -4.66 -16.16
N LYS A 18 4.67 -4.26 -15.55
CA LYS A 18 3.86 -3.14 -16.04
C LYS A 18 4.35 -1.76 -15.58
N SER A 19 5.24 -1.71 -14.58
CA SER A 19 5.66 -0.46 -13.93
C SER A 19 7.16 -0.26 -14.08
N ALA A 20 7.58 0.92 -14.54
CA ALA A 20 8.98 1.32 -14.61
C ALA A 20 9.68 1.27 -13.24
N ASP A 21 8.95 1.56 -12.15
CA ASP A 21 9.49 1.45 -10.79
C ASP A 21 9.77 0.00 -10.42
N SER A 22 8.89 -0.94 -10.80
CA SER A 22 9.13 -2.35 -10.61
C SER A 22 10.34 -2.82 -11.40
N VAL A 23 10.46 -2.41 -12.67
CA VAL A 23 11.64 -2.74 -13.50
C VAL A 23 12.93 -2.29 -12.84
N ARG A 24 12.98 -1.03 -12.35
CA ARG A 24 14.16 -0.51 -11.63
C ARG A 24 14.46 -1.29 -10.35
N ALA A 25 13.41 -1.61 -9.57
CA ALA A 25 13.57 -2.34 -8.32
C ALA A 25 14.11 -3.76 -8.55
N TYR A 26 13.58 -4.51 -9.53
CA TYR A 26 14.06 -5.85 -9.86
C TYR A 26 15.49 -5.85 -10.39
N LYS A 27 15.83 -4.92 -11.30
CA LYS A 27 17.22 -4.76 -11.78
C LYS A 27 18.18 -4.54 -10.61
N ARG A 28 17.84 -3.59 -9.73
CA ARG A 28 18.66 -3.30 -8.55
C ARG A 28 18.80 -4.52 -7.64
N SER A 29 17.71 -5.22 -7.33
CA SER A 29 17.77 -6.40 -6.45
C SER A 29 18.65 -7.50 -7.02
N CYS A 30 18.62 -7.73 -8.35
CA CYS A 30 19.52 -8.68 -9.01
C CYS A 30 20.99 -8.23 -8.93
N SER A 31 21.30 -6.93 -9.17
CA SER A 31 22.66 -6.42 -9.00
C SER A 31 23.16 -6.59 -7.57
N VAL A 32 22.35 -6.23 -6.57
CA VAL A 32 22.76 -6.31 -5.16
C VAL A 32 23.15 -7.73 -4.75
N ILE A 33 22.38 -8.77 -5.13
CA ILE A 33 22.76 -10.15 -4.78
C ILE A 33 23.98 -10.64 -5.55
N THR A 34 24.08 -10.34 -6.85
CA THR A 34 25.25 -10.77 -7.66
C THR A 34 26.53 -10.09 -7.21
N GLU A 35 26.47 -8.79 -6.84
CA GLU A 35 27.58 -8.05 -6.26
C GLU A 35 27.97 -8.58 -4.87
N HIS A 36 26.98 -8.87 -4.01
CA HIS A 36 27.23 -9.41 -2.68
C HIS A 36 27.89 -10.80 -2.73
N CYS A 37 27.38 -11.68 -3.57
CA CYS A 37 27.92 -13.04 -3.72
C CYS A 37 29.13 -13.13 -4.65
N GLN A 38 29.44 -12.06 -5.40
CA GLN A 38 30.48 -12.03 -6.46
C GLN A 38 30.34 -13.20 -7.46
N LYS A 39 29.09 -13.56 -7.76
CA LYS A 39 28.73 -14.65 -8.67
C LYS A 39 27.71 -14.16 -9.69
N ASN A 40 27.71 -14.77 -10.90
CA ASN A 40 26.59 -14.62 -11.82
C ASN A 40 25.31 -15.18 -11.20
N PHE A 41 24.17 -14.57 -11.49
CA PHE A 41 22.87 -14.99 -10.95
C PHE A 41 22.56 -16.47 -11.24
N MET A 42 22.98 -16.97 -12.41
CA MET A 42 22.79 -18.36 -12.81
C MET A 42 23.63 -19.35 -11.99
N ASN A 43 24.67 -18.88 -11.32
CA ASN A 43 25.61 -19.69 -10.54
C ASN A 43 25.40 -19.58 -9.04
N LEU A 44 24.29 -18.94 -8.61
CA LEU A 44 23.96 -18.84 -7.19
C LEU A 44 23.54 -20.20 -6.65
N GLU A 45 24.04 -20.52 -5.48
CA GLU A 45 23.75 -21.75 -4.74
C GLU A 45 22.94 -21.43 -3.48
N MET A 46 22.40 -22.46 -2.83
CA MET A 46 21.61 -22.29 -1.60
C MET A 46 22.39 -21.56 -0.49
N ASP A 47 23.69 -21.79 -0.37
CA ASP A 47 24.51 -21.15 0.65
C ASP A 47 24.73 -19.64 0.34
N ASP A 48 24.83 -19.26 -0.94
CA ASP A 48 24.86 -17.85 -1.33
C ASP A 48 23.54 -17.16 -0.96
N VAL A 49 22.39 -17.84 -1.16
CA VAL A 49 21.07 -17.32 -0.80
C VAL A 49 20.91 -17.15 0.70
N LYS A 50 21.42 -18.10 1.50
CA LYS A 50 21.44 -17.97 2.99
C LYS A 50 22.33 -16.82 3.44
N ALA A 51 23.52 -16.69 2.84
CA ALA A 51 24.46 -15.59 3.13
C ALA A 51 23.82 -14.23 2.79
N TYR A 52 23.14 -14.14 1.64
CA TYR A 52 22.41 -12.93 1.25
C TYR A 52 21.26 -12.60 2.19
N ALA A 53 20.47 -13.60 2.63
CA ALA A 53 19.42 -13.41 3.62
C ALA A 53 19.98 -12.86 4.94
N ALA A 54 21.11 -13.41 5.42
CA ALA A 54 21.80 -12.94 6.61
C ALA A 54 22.30 -11.49 6.44
N TYR A 55 22.88 -11.16 5.28
CA TYR A 55 23.29 -9.80 4.95
C TYR A 55 22.13 -8.80 5.01
N LEU A 56 20.99 -9.14 4.41
CA LEU A 56 19.79 -8.29 4.47
C LEU A 56 19.31 -8.09 5.92
N MET A 57 19.37 -9.13 6.76
CA MET A 57 19.04 -9.02 8.18
C MET A 57 20.01 -8.11 8.94
N GLN A 58 21.30 -8.15 8.64
CA GLN A 58 22.28 -7.20 9.21
C GLN A 58 21.94 -5.75 8.85
N LEU A 59 21.48 -5.49 7.62
CA LEU A 59 21.04 -4.16 7.21
C LEU A 59 19.76 -3.71 7.96
N VAL A 60 18.89 -4.65 8.33
CA VAL A 60 17.71 -4.35 9.18
C VAL A 60 18.18 -4.03 10.61
N ILE A 61 19.03 -4.86 11.21
CA ILE A 61 19.54 -4.66 12.57
C ILE A 61 20.28 -3.33 12.69
N SER A 62 21.04 -2.94 11.68
CA SER A 62 21.77 -1.65 11.65
C SER A 62 20.86 -0.44 11.34
N GLY A 63 19.55 -0.63 11.13
CA GLY A 63 18.62 0.44 10.80
C GLY A 63 18.75 1.00 9.38
N LYS A 64 19.62 0.42 8.53
CA LYS A 64 19.81 0.86 7.15
C LYS A 64 18.65 0.47 6.25
N TYR A 65 18.01 -0.67 6.51
CA TYR A 65 16.79 -1.12 5.82
C TYR A 65 15.67 -1.34 6.82
N SER A 66 14.43 -1.06 6.39
CA SER A 66 13.27 -1.58 7.10
C SER A 66 13.12 -3.08 6.81
N GLU A 67 12.52 -3.83 7.74
CA GLU A 67 12.25 -5.26 7.55
C GLU A 67 11.40 -5.52 6.30
N ASN A 68 10.38 -4.67 6.06
CA ASN A 68 9.55 -4.76 4.86
C ASN A 68 10.36 -4.57 3.57
N TYR A 69 11.34 -3.66 3.59
CA TYR A 69 12.20 -3.43 2.43
C TYR A 69 13.11 -4.63 2.17
N ALA A 70 13.76 -5.17 3.21
CA ALA A 70 14.61 -6.36 3.10
C ALA A 70 13.83 -7.59 2.62
N SER A 71 12.64 -7.82 3.17
CA SER A 71 11.74 -8.90 2.72
C SER A 71 11.33 -8.74 1.25
N ALA A 72 11.07 -7.50 0.81
CA ALA A 72 10.75 -7.21 -0.60
C ALA A 72 11.96 -7.42 -1.52
N GLU A 73 13.18 -7.04 -1.09
CA GLU A 73 14.42 -7.30 -1.82
C GLU A 73 14.60 -8.80 -2.06
N PHE A 74 14.50 -9.61 -0.99
CA PHE A 74 14.60 -11.06 -1.08
C PHE A 74 13.51 -11.69 -1.96
N ALA A 75 12.27 -11.22 -1.85
CA ALA A 75 11.16 -11.73 -2.65
C ALA A 75 11.34 -11.46 -4.15
N ARG A 76 11.95 -10.32 -4.53
CA ARG A 76 12.22 -10.00 -5.94
C ARG A 76 13.22 -10.98 -6.55
N VAL A 77 14.37 -11.20 -5.92
CA VAL A 77 15.37 -12.14 -6.46
C VAL A 77 14.83 -13.56 -6.51
N ARG A 78 14.05 -13.99 -5.50
CA ARG A 78 13.35 -15.26 -5.51
C ARG A 78 12.37 -15.38 -6.68
N SER A 79 11.64 -14.31 -7.02
CA SER A 79 10.72 -14.31 -8.16
C SER A 79 11.44 -14.46 -9.49
N VAL A 80 12.62 -13.86 -9.65
CA VAL A 80 13.46 -14.05 -10.85
C VAL A 80 13.98 -15.48 -10.93
N ALA A 81 14.45 -16.05 -9.83
CA ALA A 81 14.91 -17.43 -9.78
C ALA A 81 13.81 -18.44 -10.13
N SER A 82 12.59 -18.22 -9.61
CA SER A 82 11.43 -19.05 -9.99
C SER A 82 11.12 -18.95 -11.47
N TYR A 83 11.15 -17.71 -12.03
CA TYR A 83 10.94 -17.52 -13.46
C TYR A 83 11.97 -18.27 -14.31
N ILE A 84 13.24 -18.29 -13.92
CA ILE A 84 14.27 -19.05 -14.63
C ILE A 84 13.94 -20.55 -14.58
N ALA A 85 13.62 -21.08 -13.40
CA ALA A 85 13.30 -22.48 -13.21
C ALA A 85 12.08 -22.93 -14.04
N ASP A 86 11.06 -22.06 -14.16
CA ASP A 86 9.85 -22.30 -14.95
C ASP A 86 10.08 -22.21 -16.46
N ASN A 87 11.22 -21.67 -16.93
CA ASN A 87 11.49 -21.39 -18.34
C ASN A 87 12.84 -21.97 -18.82
N THR A 88 13.39 -22.96 -18.15
CA THR A 88 14.68 -23.58 -18.49
C THR A 88 14.75 -24.09 -19.91
N GLU A 89 13.66 -24.70 -20.43
CA GLU A 89 13.55 -25.21 -21.79
C GLU A 89 13.63 -24.08 -22.84
N ILE A 90 12.99 -22.93 -22.57
CA ILE A 90 12.96 -21.76 -23.46
C ILE A 90 14.37 -21.18 -23.66
N TYR A 91 15.17 -21.20 -22.59
CA TYR A 91 16.51 -20.66 -22.60
C TYR A 91 17.60 -21.69 -22.91
N GLY A 92 17.24 -22.97 -22.96
CA GLY A 92 18.19 -24.07 -23.16
C GLY A 92 19.23 -24.16 -22.05
N VAL A 93 18.84 -23.86 -20.79
CA VAL A 93 19.74 -23.84 -19.63
C VAL A 93 19.36 -24.90 -18.61
N TYR A 94 20.36 -25.41 -17.90
CA TYR A 94 20.13 -26.17 -16.68
C TYR A 94 20.17 -25.20 -15.50
N TYR A 95 19.10 -25.18 -14.70
CA TYR A 95 19.01 -24.29 -13.53
C TYR A 95 18.23 -24.97 -12.41
N VAL A 96 18.85 -25.06 -11.24
CA VAL A 96 18.21 -25.47 -10.00
C VAL A 96 17.96 -24.23 -9.17
N ASN A 97 16.71 -23.98 -8.79
CA ASN A 97 16.33 -22.77 -8.07
C ASN A 97 16.89 -22.79 -6.62
N PRO A 98 17.91 -21.98 -6.30
CA PRO A 98 18.51 -22.00 -4.98
C PRO A 98 17.62 -21.38 -3.90
N PHE A 99 16.51 -20.74 -4.29
CA PHE A 99 15.55 -20.11 -3.37
C PHE A 99 14.36 -21.01 -3.04
N GLU A 100 14.25 -22.21 -3.60
CA GLU A 100 13.03 -23.04 -3.52
C GLU A 100 12.60 -23.28 -2.07
N ASN A 101 13.52 -23.64 -1.20
CA ASN A 101 13.28 -23.93 0.22
C ASN A 101 13.78 -22.83 1.16
N CYS A 102 14.09 -21.65 0.63
CA CYS A 102 14.62 -20.55 1.41
C CYS A 102 13.52 -19.54 1.74
N VAL A 103 13.24 -19.34 3.02
CA VAL A 103 12.29 -18.34 3.52
C VAL A 103 13.09 -17.21 4.17
N PHE A 104 12.80 -15.98 3.77
CA PHE A 104 13.40 -14.83 4.44
C PHE A 104 12.81 -14.73 5.86
N PRO A 105 13.64 -14.70 6.91
CA PRO A 105 13.15 -14.54 8.27
C PRO A 105 12.52 -13.13 8.39
N SER A 106 11.22 -13.08 8.44
CA SER A 106 10.49 -11.84 8.72
C SER A 106 9.74 -12.01 10.02
N ALA A 107 9.81 -11.01 10.90
CA ALA A 107 8.89 -10.94 12.03
C ALA A 107 7.45 -10.92 11.49
N GLY A 108 6.53 -11.52 12.22
CA GLY A 108 5.13 -11.66 11.79
C GLY A 108 4.56 -10.33 11.31
N LYS A 109 3.89 -10.34 10.18
CA LYS A 109 3.38 -9.14 9.48
C LYS A 109 2.17 -8.49 10.18
N SER A 110 2.12 -8.49 11.51
CA SER A 110 1.12 -7.75 12.28
C SER A 110 1.41 -6.26 12.25
N VAL A 111 0.35 -5.47 12.22
CA VAL A 111 0.46 -4.01 12.39
C VAL A 111 0.66 -3.75 13.88
N ALA A 112 1.75 -3.08 14.22
CA ALA A 112 2.03 -2.72 15.61
C ALA A 112 1.08 -1.59 16.08
N LEU A 113 0.54 -1.68 17.29
CA LEU A 113 -0.31 -0.64 17.86
C LEU A 113 0.39 0.74 17.85
N ALA A 114 1.69 0.77 18.11
CA ALA A 114 2.47 2.02 18.08
C ALA A 114 2.48 2.73 16.71
N SER A 115 2.18 2.02 15.61
CA SER A 115 2.04 2.61 14.27
C SER A 115 0.61 3.06 13.96
N ILE A 116 -0.33 2.93 14.90
CA ILE A 116 -1.71 3.37 14.75
C ILE A 116 -1.88 4.70 15.47
N PRO A 117 -2.08 5.82 14.74
CA PRO A 117 -2.36 7.09 15.38
C PRO A 117 -3.68 7.05 16.16
N LYS A 118 -3.69 7.63 17.34
CA LYS A 118 -4.90 7.78 18.17
C LYS A 118 -5.90 8.71 17.50
N LEU A 119 -7.20 8.52 17.77
CA LEU A 119 -8.27 9.36 17.21
C LEU A 119 -8.05 10.85 17.46
N ASP A 120 -7.68 11.24 18.69
CA ASP A 120 -7.41 12.64 19.02
C ASP A 120 -6.26 13.23 18.19
N THR A 121 -5.24 12.42 17.89
CA THR A 121 -4.10 12.83 17.04
C THR A 121 -4.55 12.99 15.59
N ILE A 122 -5.41 12.09 15.10
CA ILE A 122 -6.00 12.19 13.77
C ILE A 122 -6.89 13.43 13.67
N ASN A 123 -7.75 13.66 14.66
CA ASN A 123 -8.64 14.81 14.69
C ASN A 123 -7.87 16.12 14.67
N LYS A 124 -6.76 16.24 15.42
CA LYS A 124 -5.89 17.42 15.36
C LYS A 124 -5.32 17.67 13.97
N LEU A 125 -4.90 16.61 13.26
CA LEU A 125 -4.45 16.74 11.88
C LEU A 125 -5.58 17.21 10.96
N LEU A 126 -6.77 16.60 11.07
CA LEU A 126 -7.92 16.95 10.24
C LEU A 126 -8.37 18.41 10.50
N ASP A 127 -8.40 18.84 11.76
CA ASP A 127 -8.68 20.24 12.12
C ASP A 127 -7.64 21.19 11.51
N PHE A 128 -6.36 20.83 11.55
CA PHE A 128 -5.29 21.63 10.99
C PHE A 128 -5.42 21.81 9.47
N VAL A 129 -5.82 20.75 8.75
CA VAL A 129 -5.96 20.78 7.28
C VAL A 129 -7.35 21.19 6.79
N LYS A 130 -8.28 21.53 7.68
CA LYS A 130 -9.68 21.82 7.34
C LYS A 130 -9.85 22.93 6.29
N SER A 131 -8.93 23.87 6.22
CA SER A 131 -8.92 24.95 5.22
C SER A 131 -8.36 24.54 3.85
N ASP A 132 -7.79 23.34 3.74
CA ASP A 132 -7.29 22.74 2.50
C ASP A 132 -8.29 21.66 2.07
N ASP A 133 -9.34 22.05 1.33
CA ASP A 133 -10.48 21.20 0.98
C ASP A 133 -10.07 19.85 0.36
N GLU A 134 -9.08 19.85 -0.56
CA GLU A 134 -8.65 18.62 -1.20
C GLU A 134 -7.91 17.70 -0.22
N LEU A 135 -7.05 18.27 0.62
CA LEU A 135 -6.30 17.48 1.58
C LEU A 135 -7.24 16.95 2.68
N TYR A 136 -8.15 17.77 3.19
CA TYR A 136 -9.14 17.39 4.18
C TYR A 136 -10.04 16.26 3.68
N MET A 137 -10.65 16.42 2.49
CA MET A 137 -11.48 15.39 1.88
C MET A 137 -10.68 14.12 1.60
N GLY A 138 -9.47 14.24 1.05
CA GLY A 138 -8.63 13.09 0.72
C GLY A 138 -8.23 12.29 1.96
N LEU A 139 -7.82 12.94 3.05
CA LEU A 139 -7.48 12.26 4.31
C LEU A 139 -8.71 11.63 4.97
N SER A 140 -9.86 12.29 4.90
CA SER A 140 -11.13 11.75 5.39
C SER A 140 -11.53 10.46 4.62
N LEU A 141 -11.40 10.45 3.30
CA LEU A 141 -11.62 9.27 2.46
C LEU A 141 -10.62 8.14 2.76
N ILE A 142 -9.33 8.47 2.94
CA ILE A 142 -8.30 7.49 3.30
C ILE A 142 -8.63 6.83 4.65
N LEU A 143 -9.04 7.62 5.63
CA LEU A 143 -9.37 7.14 6.96
C LEU A 143 -10.65 6.31 6.97
N ARG A 144 -11.76 6.88 6.48
CA ARG A 144 -13.11 6.29 6.63
C ARG A 144 -13.43 5.22 5.59
N CYS A 145 -12.93 5.39 4.36
CA CYS A 145 -13.13 4.41 3.28
C CYS A 145 -11.90 3.51 3.09
N SER A 146 -10.89 3.64 3.94
CA SER A 146 -9.67 2.82 3.93
C SER A 146 -8.97 2.75 2.57
N LEU A 147 -9.01 3.86 1.82
CA LEU A 147 -8.40 3.96 0.50
C LEU A 147 -6.87 4.06 0.61
N THR A 148 -6.17 3.52 -0.37
CA THR A 148 -4.78 3.93 -0.58
C THR A 148 -4.74 5.35 -1.17
N SER A 149 -3.64 6.07 -0.99
CA SER A 149 -3.50 7.41 -1.59
C SER A 149 -3.67 7.41 -3.11
N GLY A 150 -3.23 6.31 -3.79
CA GLY A 150 -3.42 6.16 -5.24
C GLY A 150 -4.88 5.91 -5.63
N GLU A 151 -5.63 5.14 -4.87
CA GLU A 151 -7.07 4.95 -5.08
C GLU A 151 -7.81 6.26 -4.83
N CYS A 152 -7.48 6.97 -3.75
CA CYS A 152 -8.10 8.24 -3.39
C CYS A 152 -7.96 9.28 -4.51
N ILE A 153 -6.73 9.53 -4.98
CA ILE A 153 -6.48 10.54 -6.02
C ILE A 153 -7.07 10.15 -7.39
N GLY A 154 -7.24 8.84 -7.62
CA GLY A 154 -7.81 8.32 -8.86
C GLY A 154 -9.33 8.35 -8.94
N ILE A 155 -10.05 8.77 -7.88
CA ILE A 155 -11.51 8.79 -7.84
C ILE A 155 -12.06 9.74 -8.92
N LYS A 156 -13.07 9.26 -9.63
CA LYS A 156 -13.88 10.05 -10.57
C LYS A 156 -15.25 10.32 -9.96
N ARG A 157 -15.89 11.39 -10.40
CA ARG A 157 -17.28 11.67 -9.99
C ARG A 157 -18.24 10.55 -10.35
N ALA A 158 -18.00 9.88 -11.49
CA ALA A 158 -18.79 8.74 -11.94
C ALA A 158 -18.61 7.45 -11.12
N ASP A 159 -17.59 7.41 -10.22
CA ASP A 159 -17.36 6.27 -9.34
C ASP A 159 -18.32 6.27 -8.13
N PHE A 160 -19.05 7.38 -7.90
CA PHE A 160 -20.09 7.46 -6.87
C PHE A 160 -21.44 7.06 -7.46
N ILE A 161 -22.07 6.10 -6.81
CA ILE A 161 -23.37 5.54 -7.17
C ILE A 161 -24.34 5.84 -6.03
N LEU A 162 -25.46 6.47 -6.32
CA LEU A 162 -26.51 6.71 -5.36
C LEU A 162 -27.60 5.64 -5.57
N GLU A 163 -27.83 4.83 -4.54
CA GLU A 163 -28.87 3.79 -4.54
C GLU A 163 -30.26 4.39 -4.24
N GLU A 164 -31.32 3.62 -4.46
CA GLU A 164 -32.71 4.05 -4.25
C GLU A 164 -33.03 4.39 -2.78
N ASP A 165 -32.33 3.75 -1.83
CA ASP A 165 -32.44 4.00 -0.39
C ASP A 165 -31.58 5.17 0.11
N ASP A 166 -31.08 5.98 -0.80
CA ASP A 166 -30.15 7.10 -0.53
C ASP A 166 -28.76 6.68 -0.04
N THR A 167 -28.41 5.40 -0.08
CA THR A 167 -27.06 4.93 0.22
C THR A 167 -26.10 5.34 -0.89
N MET A 168 -24.98 5.98 -0.54
CA MET A 168 -23.92 6.31 -1.49
C MET A 168 -22.86 5.21 -1.49
N LEU A 169 -22.61 4.64 -2.68
CA LEU A 169 -21.54 3.68 -2.92
C LEU A 169 -20.38 4.35 -3.66
N LEU A 170 -19.17 3.98 -3.34
CA LEU A 170 -17.95 4.33 -4.07
C LEU A 170 -17.37 3.08 -4.73
N ALA A 171 -17.35 3.05 -6.06
CA ALA A 171 -16.80 1.96 -6.85
C ALA A 171 -15.29 2.16 -7.05
N ILE A 172 -14.47 1.27 -6.52
CA ILE A 172 -13.00 1.28 -6.70
C ILE A 172 -12.58 0.11 -7.56
N THR A 173 -12.10 0.41 -8.77
CA THR A 173 -11.63 -0.59 -9.73
C THR A 173 -10.11 -0.70 -9.71
N LYS A 174 -9.60 -1.90 -9.50
CA LYS A 174 -8.17 -2.20 -9.50
C LYS A 174 -7.91 -3.54 -10.17
N ARG A 175 -7.06 -3.55 -11.20
CA ARG A 175 -6.67 -4.79 -11.94
C ARG A 175 -7.86 -5.61 -12.44
N GLY A 176 -8.92 -4.95 -12.90
CA GLY A 176 -10.13 -5.61 -13.41
C GLY A 176 -11.11 -6.11 -12.35
N TYR A 177 -10.82 -5.90 -11.07
CA TYR A 177 -11.75 -6.17 -9.98
C TYR A 177 -12.29 -4.85 -9.42
N THR A 178 -13.63 -4.75 -9.26
CA THR A 178 -14.31 -3.60 -8.67
C THR A 178 -14.87 -4.01 -7.31
N ARG A 179 -14.58 -3.20 -6.28
CA ARG A 179 -15.24 -3.27 -4.99
C ARG A 179 -16.10 -2.03 -4.77
N HIS A 180 -17.20 -2.21 -4.05
CA HIS A 180 -18.09 -1.13 -3.65
C HIS A 180 -17.92 -0.87 -2.15
N ILE A 181 -17.75 0.39 -1.80
CA ILE A 181 -17.58 0.87 -0.44
C ILE A 181 -18.80 1.72 -0.12
N ILE A 182 -19.51 1.39 0.96
CA ILE A 182 -20.56 2.26 1.49
C ILE A 182 -19.89 3.50 2.04
N VAL A 183 -20.21 4.67 1.48
CA VAL A 183 -19.65 5.95 1.93
C VAL A 183 -20.40 6.40 3.17
N PRO A 184 -19.73 6.57 4.32
CA PRO A 184 -20.36 7.06 5.54
C PRO A 184 -20.96 8.45 5.35
N GLU A 185 -22.02 8.79 6.09
CA GLU A 185 -22.80 10.02 5.94
C GLU A 185 -21.95 11.28 6.16
N ASP A 186 -21.05 11.26 7.13
CA ASP A 186 -20.09 12.34 7.39
C ASP A 186 -19.19 12.62 6.17
N ILE A 187 -18.73 11.55 5.51
CA ILE A 187 -17.89 11.65 4.29
C ILE A 187 -18.72 12.09 3.09
N ARG A 188 -19.95 11.62 2.96
CA ARG A 188 -20.89 12.07 1.93
C ARG A 188 -21.09 13.58 1.97
N THR A 189 -21.28 14.13 3.16
CA THR A 189 -21.41 15.57 3.36
C THR A 189 -20.16 16.33 2.90
N ILE A 190 -18.97 15.86 3.26
CA ILE A 190 -17.69 16.46 2.82
C ILE A 190 -17.56 16.42 1.30
N ILE A 191 -17.86 15.28 0.67
CA ILE A 191 -17.80 15.10 -0.78
C ILE A 191 -18.77 16.07 -1.49
N ASN A 192 -20.00 16.15 -1.03
CA ASN A 192 -21.02 17.02 -1.61
C ASN A 192 -20.60 18.50 -1.51
N ASN A 193 -20.13 18.94 -0.35
CA ASN A 193 -19.63 20.30 -0.15
C ASN A 193 -18.47 20.61 -1.08
N TYR A 194 -17.51 19.67 -1.19
CA TYR A 194 -16.39 19.81 -2.11
C TYR A 194 -16.83 19.92 -3.58
N ILE A 195 -17.73 19.04 -4.03
CA ILE A 195 -18.24 19.04 -5.42
C ILE A 195 -18.97 20.35 -5.75
N VAL A 196 -19.71 20.90 -4.78
CA VAL A 196 -20.43 22.18 -4.95
C VAL A 196 -19.44 23.35 -5.04
N ALA A 197 -18.40 23.35 -4.20
CA ALA A 197 -17.38 24.41 -4.16
C ALA A 197 -16.46 24.37 -5.41
N HIS A 198 -16.12 23.17 -5.87
CA HIS A 198 -15.16 22.96 -6.96
C HIS A 198 -15.90 22.50 -8.24
N LYS A 199 -16.38 23.44 -9.04
CA LYS A 199 -17.05 23.18 -10.34
C LYS A 199 -16.04 22.71 -11.38
N SER A 200 -15.41 21.54 -11.18
CA SER A 200 -14.46 20.97 -12.13
C SER A 200 -15.18 20.48 -13.40
N THR A 201 -14.63 20.77 -14.55
CA THR A 201 -15.02 20.18 -15.84
C THR A 201 -14.35 18.83 -16.08
N SER A 202 -13.31 18.48 -15.29
CA SER A 202 -12.64 17.20 -15.36
C SER A 202 -13.50 16.10 -14.73
N GLY A 203 -13.44 14.88 -15.26
CA GLY A 203 -14.15 13.74 -14.68
C GLY A 203 -13.56 13.28 -13.33
N THR A 204 -12.33 13.70 -12.98
CA THR A 204 -11.65 13.37 -11.73
C THR A 204 -12.13 14.26 -10.58
N LEU A 205 -12.18 13.69 -9.38
CA LEU A 205 -12.59 14.42 -8.17
C LEU A 205 -11.47 15.39 -7.74
N PHE A 206 -10.22 14.93 -7.72
CA PHE A 206 -9.07 15.72 -7.31
C PHE A 206 -8.39 16.37 -8.51
N ILE A 207 -8.26 17.69 -8.48
CA ILE A 207 -7.66 18.48 -9.54
C ILE A 207 -6.57 19.40 -9.00
N ASN A 208 -5.62 19.75 -9.84
CA ASN A 208 -4.61 20.76 -9.52
C ASN A 208 -5.12 22.19 -9.87
N SER A 209 -4.31 23.20 -9.60
CA SER A 209 -4.62 24.60 -9.90
C SER A 209 -4.82 24.90 -11.41
N GLN A 210 -4.41 23.98 -12.28
CA GLN A 210 -4.56 24.06 -13.74
C GLN A 210 -5.82 23.31 -14.23
N ASN A 211 -6.68 22.85 -13.31
CA ASN A 211 -7.87 22.03 -13.58
C ASN A 211 -7.56 20.67 -14.25
N GLU A 212 -6.35 20.14 -14.03
CA GLU A 212 -5.94 18.82 -14.48
C GLU A 212 -5.98 17.81 -13.32
N PRO A 213 -6.05 16.49 -13.61
CA PRO A 213 -5.99 15.47 -12.56
C PRO A 213 -4.77 15.64 -11.65
N MET A 214 -5.00 15.65 -10.34
CA MET A 214 -3.93 15.80 -9.36
C MET A 214 -2.98 14.59 -9.41
N GLN A 215 -1.69 14.86 -9.40
CA GLN A 215 -0.69 13.79 -9.29
C GLN A 215 -0.54 13.33 -7.84
N ILE A 216 -0.44 12.03 -7.62
CA ILE A 216 -0.27 11.43 -6.30
C ILE A 216 0.92 12.04 -5.52
N ARG A 217 2.03 12.36 -6.21
CA ARG A 217 3.20 12.96 -5.58
C ARG A 217 2.94 14.39 -5.08
N ALA A 218 2.10 15.15 -5.76
CA ALA A 218 1.69 16.50 -5.34
C ALA A 218 0.86 16.39 -4.04
N PHE A 219 -0.11 15.47 -4.00
CA PHE A 219 -0.91 15.21 -2.79
C PHE A 219 -0.04 14.75 -1.62
N GLN A 220 0.90 13.83 -1.85
CA GLN A 220 1.84 13.38 -0.83
C GLN A 220 2.68 14.52 -0.25
N LYS A 221 3.21 15.41 -1.09
CA LYS A 221 3.99 16.58 -0.62
C LYS A 221 3.15 17.56 0.20
N ARG A 222 1.88 17.78 -0.20
CA ARG A 222 0.96 18.62 0.61
C ARG A 222 0.74 18.02 1.99
N TYR A 223 0.48 16.71 2.04
CA TYR A 223 0.37 15.97 3.29
C TYR A 223 1.65 16.07 4.13
N GLU A 224 2.82 15.77 3.58
CA GLU A 224 4.12 15.83 4.27
C GLU A 224 4.34 17.22 4.90
N LYS A 225 4.00 18.29 4.16
CA LYS A 225 4.07 19.66 4.67
C LYS A 225 3.11 19.90 5.83
N ALA A 226 1.87 19.49 5.72
CA ALA A 226 0.86 19.66 6.77
C ALA A 226 1.21 18.83 8.02
N ALA A 227 1.57 17.57 7.85
CA ALA A 227 1.96 16.67 8.93
C ALA A 227 3.16 17.22 9.71
N SER A 228 4.18 17.72 9.01
CA SER A 228 5.33 18.36 9.65
C SER A 228 4.95 19.64 10.40
N ALA A 229 4.01 20.44 9.88
CA ALA A 229 3.60 21.70 10.49
C ALA A 229 2.78 21.52 11.78
N CYS A 230 2.04 20.39 11.92
CA CYS A 230 1.26 20.07 13.12
C CYS A 230 1.88 18.98 13.99
N ASP A 231 3.15 18.64 13.75
CA ASP A 231 3.91 17.59 14.48
C ASP A 231 3.21 16.21 14.45
N PHE A 232 2.62 15.87 13.30
CA PHE A 232 1.99 14.58 13.08
C PHE A 232 2.99 13.58 12.51
N GLY A 233 3.53 12.73 13.38
CA GLY A 233 4.64 11.81 13.10
C GLY A 233 4.26 10.53 12.30
N PHE A 234 3.06 10.45 11.71
CA PHE A 234 2.56 9.27 11.01
C PHE A 234 2.44 9.51 9.50
N THR A 235 2.40 8.43 8.73
CA THR A 235 2.20 8.48 7.28
C THR A 235 0.71 8.40 6.91
N MET A 236 0.36 8.74 5.66
CA MET A 236 -1.00 8.50 5.15
C MET A 236 -1.41 7.03 5.21
N ASN A 237 -0.44 6.11 5.08
CA ASN A 237 -0.72 4.68 5.21
C ASN A 237 -1.05 4.31 6.67
N ASP A 238 -0.48 4.99 7.66
CA ASP A 238 -0.82 4.77 9.06
C ASP A 238 -2.22 5.31 9.38
N ILE A 239 -2.65 6.41 8.75
CA ILE A 239 -4.04 6.89 8.82
C ILE A 239 -5.00 5.85 8.24
N ARG A 240 -4.68 5.27 7.07
CA ARG A 240 -5.45 4.18 6.49
C ARG A 240 -5.48 2.96 7.41
N ASN A 241 -4.35 2.57 7.96
CA ASN A 241 -4.26 1.46 8.90
C ASN A 241 -5.08 1.72 10.17
N ALA A 242 -5.12 2.97 10.65
CA ALA A 242 -5.98 3.36 11.75
C ALA A 242 -7.46 3.10 11.44
N GLY A 243 -7.95 3.57 10.29
CA GLY A 243 -9.34 3.31 9.86
C GLY A 243 -9.69 1.82 9.86
N ILE A 244 -8.79 0.97 9.32
CA ILE A 244 -8.98 -0.49 9.29
C ILE A 244 -8.99 -1.09 10.71
N THR A 245 -8.04 -0.66 11.54
CA THR A 245 -7.89 -1.18 12.90
C THR A 245 -9.10 -0.78 13.77
N TYR A 246 -9.57 0.46 13.64
CA TYR A 246 -10.78 0.91 14.34
C TYR A 246 -12.04 0.19 13.88
N MET A 247 -12.17 -0.11 12.57
CA MET A 247 -13.27 -0.92 12.05
C MET A 247 -13.32 -2.31 12.72
N LEU A 248 -12.17 -2.98 12.83
CA LEU A 248 -12.06 -4.27 13.52
C LEU A 248 -12.32 -4.15 15.03
N ALA A 249 -11.81 -3.10 15.68
CA ALA A 249 -12.04 -2.84 17.10
C ALA A 249 -13.52 -2.59 17.44
N CYS A 250 -14.30 -2.11 16.45
CA CYS A 250 -15.75 -1.91 16.57
C CYS A 250 -16.59 -3.14 16.18
N GLY A 251 -15.97 -4.31 16.02
CA GLY A 251 -16.65 -5.58 15.85
C GLY A 251 -16.73 -6.11 14.43
N SER A 252 -16.21 -5.41 13.40
CA SER A 252 -16.12 -5.99 12.06
C SER A 252 -15.24 -7.24 12.06
N THR A 253 -15.68 -8.27 11.36
CA THR A 253 -14.90 -9.51 11.22
C THR A 253 -13.78 -9.38 10.20
N GLY A 254 -12.78 -10.27 10.26
CA GLY A 254 -11.70 -10.35 9.27
C GLY A 254 -12.20 -10.50 7.83
N PRO A 255 -13.15 -11.41 7.53
CA PRO A 255 -13.76 -11.56 6.22
C PRO A 255 -14.50 -10.31 5.72
N GLU A 256 -15.28 -9.64 6.55
CA GLU A 256 -15.97 -8.39 6.19
C GLU A 256 -14.96 -7.30 5.89
N THR A 257 -13.96 -7.13 6.74
CA THR A 257 -12.88 -6.17 6.52
C THR A 257 -12.13 -6.46 5.23
N ALA A 258 -11.81 -7.73 4.95
CA ALA A 258 -11.12 -8.12 3.71
C ALA A 258 -11.94 -7.78 2.46
N ARG A 259 -13.25 -8.03 2.50
CA ARG A 259 -14.19 -7.69 1.42
C ARG A 259 -14.25 -6.18 1.20
N TYR A 260 -14.39 -5.42 2.28
CA TYR A 260 -14.40 -3.96 2.24
C TYR A 260 -13.13 -3.36 1.64
N LEU A 261 -11.96 -3.91 2.01
CA LEU A 261 -10.66 -3.46 1.51
C LEU A 261 -10.34 -3.96 0.09
N GLY A 262 -11.02 -4.99 -0.41
CA GLY A 262 -10.68 -5.69 -1.65
C GLY A 262 -9.32 -6.40 -1.57
N ILE A 263 -9.05 -7.06 -0.44
CA ILE A 263 -7.81 -7.82 -0.19
C ILE A 263 -8.13 -9.27 0.17
N ASN A 264 -7.12 -10.13 0.11
CA ASN A 264 -7.27 -11.49 0.63
C ASN A 264 -7.46 -11.47 2.15
N GLU A 265 -8.35 -12.30 2.66
CA GLU A 265 -8.73 -12.38 4.07
C GLU A 265 -7.54 -12.52 5.03
N ARG A 266 -6.55 -13.34 4.68
CA ARG A 266 -5.32 -13.49 5.47
C ARG A 266 -4.57 -12.16 5.73
N TRP A 267 -4.79 -11.14 4.89
CA TRP A 267 -4.19 -9.83 5.08
C TRP A 267 -4.95 -8.97 6.08
N ALA A 268 -6.26 -9.20 6.27
CA ALA A 268 -7.06 -8.51 7.28
C ALA A 268 -6.61 -8.89 8.70
N TYR A 269 -6.20 -10.13 8.93
CA TYR A 269 -5.71 -10.59 10.25
C TYR A 269 -4.45 -9.87 10.76
N ARG A 270 -3.74 -9.13 9.90
CA ARG A 270 -2.59 -8.32 10.32
C ARG A 270 -2.96 -7.21 11.31
N TYR A 271 -4.20 -6.78 11.30
CA TYR A 271 -4.71 -5.68 12.12
C TYR A 271 -5.38 -6.15 13.40
N THR A 272 -5.67 -7.44 13.53
CA THR A 272 -6.46 -8.00 14.64
C THR A 272 -5.77 -7.78 15.98
N GLY A 273 -4.45 -7.98 16.07
CA GLY A 273 -3.70 -7.76 17.31
C GLY A 273 -3.82 -6.32 17.82
N ALA A 274 -3.55 -5.34 16.95
CA ALA A 274 -3.69 -3.94 17.30
C ALA A 274 -5.14 -3.56 17.63
N ALA A 275 -6.13 -4.12 16.92
CA ALA A 275 -7.55 -3.88 17.19
C ALA A 275 -7.99 -4.37 18.57
N GLN A 276 -7.48 -5.52 19.02
CA GLN A 276 -7.79 -6.07 20.35
C GLN A 276 -7.23 -5.23 21.51
N GLU A 277 -6.17 -4.47 21.26
CA GLU A 277 -5.57 -3.58 22.24
C GLU A 277 -6.27 -2.20 22.32
N ILE A 278 -7.10 -1.87 21.31
CA ILE A 278 -7.86 -0.63 21.28
C ILE A 278 -9.15 -0.81 22.07
N ASN A 279 -9.26 -0.09 23.18
CA ASN A 279 -10.47 -0.09 23.98
C ASN A 279 -11.48 0.93 23.42
N ILE A 280 -12.43 0.46 22.63
CA ILE A 280 -13.55 1.24 22.11
C ILE A 280 -14.83 0.74 22.76
N VAL A 281 -15.62 1.65 23.30
CA VAL A 281 -16.90 1.33 23.96
C VAL A 281 -18.05 1.17 22.95
N SER A 282 -17.83 1.47 21.69
CA SER A 282 -18.86 1.42 20.63
C SER A 282 -18.72 0.16 19.80
N ASP A 283 -19.80 -0.60 19.67
CA ASP A 283 -19.91 -1.78 18.80
C ASP A 283 -20.18 -1.41 17.34
N ASP A 284 -20.42 -0.14 17.03
CA ASP A 284 -20.71 0.36 15.69
C ASP A 284 -19.65 1.33 15.19
N TYR A 285 -18.92 0.92 14.14
CA TYR A 285 -17.89 1.72 13.50
C TYR A 285 -18.44 3.05 12.94
N SER A 286 -19.71 3.10 12.52
CA SER A 286 -20.34 4.31 12.01
C SER A 286 -20.50 5.39 13.08
N ASN A 287 -20.52 5.00 14.37
CA ASN A 287 -20.61 5.91 15.51
C ASN A 287 -19.25 6.52 15.89
N ILE A 288 -18.16 6.05 15.32
CA ILE A 288 -16.84 6.63 15.57
C ILE A 288 -16.73 7.92 14.76
N ARG A 289 -16.74 9.03 15.45
CA ARG A 289 -16.45 10.34 14.87
C ARG A 289 -14.95 10.50 14.69
N VAL A 290 -14.48 10.20 13.52
CA VAL A 290 -13.06 10.35 13.13
C VAL A 290 -12.81 11.59 12.28
N VAL A 291 -13.88 12.31 11.95
CA VAL A 291 -13.84 13.58 11.21
C VAL A 291 -14.28 14.68 12.18
N PRO A 292 -13.55 15.81 12.28
CA PRO A 292 -13.93 16.92 13.16
C PRO A 292 -15.34 17.44 12.83
N ASN A 293 -16.08 17.78 13.87
CA ASN A 293 -17.42 18.34 13.74
C ASN A 293 -17.39 19.76 13.16
#